data_05d8a321e35df2e434bdb41bc9a3d92c
#
_entry.id   05d8a321e35df2e434bdb41bc9a3d92c
#
_cell.length_a   1.000
_cell.length_b   1.000
_cell.length_c   1.000
_cell.angle_alpha   90.00
_cell.angle_beta   90.00
_cell.angle_gamma   90.00
#
_symmetry.space_group_name_H-M   'P 1'
#
loop_
_entity.id
_entity.type
_entity.pdbx_description
1 polymer ?
#
loop_
_entity_poly.entity_id
_entity_poly.type
_entity_poly.pdbx_seq_one_letter_code
_entity_poly.pdbx_strand_id
1 'polypeptide(L)'
;MSGGWAALAALVPAPSGGGGLDAALDSPLGALLRPLGDTPQEPRWHGEGDVLTHTRLVLEALEAAPEFWALDVERRAALWLAALLHDVGKAACTRLEGGAWTSPHHGQAGARLVRALLWREYGLAGEARGRGLRELVCTLIRHHAAPAHLFEAPHPERRLLRLAAQGELVPLFSLRLLKMLAEADARGRLAADRAEALLRLELGFLPAEELGILERPYAFASPRAELAYFEGKLAYPAQELYDDSWGEVLLLCGLPGTGKDTWLRANAPGLAVVSPDEVRAEYGLPPTGPQEEVMRLAAERAKALLRQRIPFVWNATSVSQSLRARQLELFSRYGARVRIVCLETGWETGLARNAARAEAVPEAAIERMLERLEPPERWEAARVDWLCT
;
A
#
# COMPACT_ATOMS: atom_id res chain seq x y z
N MET A 1 -15.44 -14.36 10.96
CA MET A 1 -14.09 -13.75 10.89
C MET A 1 -13.15 -14.84 10.40
N SER A 2 -12.24 -14.57 9.45
CA SER A 2 -11.18 -15.54 9.16
C SER A 2 -10.41 -15.80 10.46
N GLY A 3 -10.01 -17.07 10.70
CA GLY A 3 -9.30 -17.42 11.95
C GLY A 3 -8.07 -16.55 12.19
N GLY A 4 -7.37 -16.14 11.12
CA GLY A 4 -6.19 -15.28 11.21
C GLY A 4 -6.49 -13.87 11.73
N TRP A 5 -7.59 -13.23 11.29
CA TRP A 5 -7.96 -11.91 11.84
C TRP A 5 -8.39 -12.01 13.31
N ALA A 6 -9.12 -13.07 13.68
CA ALA A 6 -9.52 -13.27 15.08
C ALA A 6 -8.30 -13.42 16.00
N ALA A 7 -7.25 -14.15 15.56
CA ALA A 7 -5.99 -14.26 16.29
C ALA A 7 -5.28 -12.90 16.46
N LEU A 8 -5.25 -12.07 15.42
CA LEU A 8 -4.69 -10.72 15.50
C LEU A 8 -5.50 -9.80 16.41
N ALA A 9 -6.83 -9.83 16.29
CA ALA A 9 -7.71 -9.01 17.13
C ALA A 9 -7.62 -9.38 18.62
N ALA A 10 -7.30 -10.63 18.95
CA ALA A 10 -7.08 -11.07 20.31
C ALA A 10 -5.79 -10.52 20.95
N LEU A 11 -4.85 -9.99 20.16
CA LEU A 11 -3.66 -9.30 20.65
C LEU A 11 -3.96 -7.87 21.13
N VAL A 12 -5.08 -7.28 20.70
CA VAL A 12 -5.45 -5.93 21.10
C VAL A 12 -5.90 -5.93 22.55
N PRO A 13 -5.36 -5.06 23.41
CA PRO A 13 -5.77 -5.01 24.80
C PRO A 13 -7.27 -4.79 24.95
N ALA A 14 -7.86 -5.44 25.93
CA ALA A 14 -9.24 -5.21 26.32
C ALA A 14 -9.29 -4.48 27.68
N PRO A 15 -10.33 -3.71 27.99
CA PRO A 15 -10.49 -3.06 29.30
C PRO A 15 -10.45 -4.06 30.47
N SER A 16 -10.77 -5.34 30.20
CA SER A 16 -10.73 -6.46 31.17
C SER A 16 -9.34 -7.08 31.35
N GLY A 17 -8.33 -6.58 30.63
CA GLY A 17 -6.98 -7.15 30.60
C GLY A 17 -6.80 -8.19 29.49
N GLY A 18 -5.53 -8.56 29.22
CA GLY A 18 -5.12 -9.50 28.16
C GLY A 18 -4.65 -8.79 26.89
N GLY A 19 -3.91 -9.49 26.03
CA GLY A 19 -3.28 -8.94 24.83
C GLY A 19 -2.06 -8.06 25.15
N GLY A 20 -1.77 -7.13 24.26
CA GLY A 20 -0.67 -6.17 24.39
C GLY A 20 0.62 -6.58 23.71
N LEU A 21 1.66 -5.76 23.90
CA LEU A 21 2.96 -5.93 23.24
C LEU A 21 3.60 -7.28 23.55
N ASP A 22 3.55 -7.74 24.80
CA ASP A 22 4.19 -8.98 25.19
C ASP A 22 3.52 -10.19 24.51
N ALA A 23 2.18 -10.22 24.44
CA ALA A 23 1.46 -11.24 23.69
C ALA A 23 1.79 -11.18 22.17
N ALA A 24 1.98 -10.00 21.62
CA ALA A 24 2.41 -9.85 20.23
C ALA A 24 3.85 -10.35 19.99
N LEU A 25 4.76 -10.14 20.93
CA LEU A 25 6.12 -10.67 20.88
C LEU A 25 6.14 -12.21 20.90
N ASP A 26 5.17 -12.85 21.53
CA ASP A 26 5.05 -14.32 21.60
C ASP A 26 4.26 -14.92 20.40
N SER A 27 3.73 -14.08 19.53
CA SER A 27 3.04 -14.45 18.30
C SER A 27 4.01 -14.46 17.09
N PRO A 28 3.56 -14.88 15.89
CA PRO A 28 4.34 -14.73 14.65
C PRO A 28 4.79 -13.28 14.35
N LEU A 29 4.10 -12.26 14.89
CA LEU A 29 4.54 -10.86 14.78
C LEU A 29 5.88 -10.59 15.47
N GLY A 30 6.24 -11.41 16.48
CA GLY A 30 7.50 -11.30 17.21
C GLY A 30 8.73 -11.36 16.29
N ALA A 31 8.63 -12.03 15.14
CA ALA A 31 9.71 -12.04 14.15
C ALA A 31 10.04 -10.65 13.60
N LEU A 32 9.05 -9.76 13.51
CA LEU A 32 9.23 -8.37 13.08
C LEU A 32 9.52 -7.42 14.24
N LEU A 33 9.04 -7.73 15.45
CA LEU A 33 9.11 -6.83 16.61
C LEU A 33 10.43 -6.96 17.37
N ARG A 34 10.97 -8.19 17.58
CA ARG A 34 12.18 -8.41 18.38
C ARG A 34 13.40 -7.62 17.90
N PRO A 35 13.67 -7.50 16.55
CA PRO A 35 14.80 -6.71 16.06
C PRO A 35 14.74 -5.23 16.41
N LEU A 36 13.55 -4.70 16.77
CA LEU A 36 13.38 -3.28 17.12
C LEU A 36 14.09 -2.89 18.41
N GLY A 37 14.30 -3.84 19.36
CA GLY A 37 15.04 -3.60 20.59
C GLY A 37 16.52 -3.30 20.36
N ASP A 38 17.09 -3.77 19.24
CA ASP A 38 18.46 -3.50 18.84
C ASP A 38 18.58 -2.40 17.77
N THR A 39 17.46 -1.78 17.38
CA THR A 39 17.41 -0.76 16.33
C THR A 39 17.53 0.65 16.96
N PRO A 40 18.67 1.35 16.75
CA PRO A 40 18.87 2.68 17.33
C PRO A 40 18.01 3.73 16.63
N GLN A 41 17.75 4.83 17.33
CA GLN A 41 17.06 6.01 16.83
C GLN A 41 17.90 7.28 17.05
N GLU A 42 17.57 8.35 16.32
CA GLU A 42 18.24 9.63 16.50
C GLU A 42 17.86 10.25 17.86
N PRO A 43 18.81 10.41 18.82
CA PRO A 43 18.49 10.85 20.18
C PRO A 43 17.83 12.23 20.26
N ARG A 44 18.05 13.08 19.28
CA ARG A 44 17.42 14.41 19.21
C ARG A 44 15.89 14.32 19.16
N TRP A 45 15.36 13.28 18.47
CA TRP A 45 13.94 13.07 18.25
C TRP A 45 13.37 11.91 19.07
N HIS A 46 14.23 11.05 19.60
CA HIS A 46 13.88 9.81 20.28
C HIS A 46 14.79 9.60 21.50
N GLY A 47 14.55 10.39 22.54
CA GLY A 47 15.28 10.28 23.82
C GLY A 47 14.98 8.97 24.58
N GLU A 48 13.96 8.21 24.16
CA GLU A 48 13.61 6.90 24.67
C GLU A 48 14.58 5.78 24.25
N GLY A 49 15.40 5.98 23.20
CA GLY A 49 16.49 5.09 22.81
C GLY A 49 16.19 4.20 21.62
N ASP A 50 15.71 2.99 21.82
CA ASP A 50 15.44 2.01 20.76
C ASP A 50 13.99 2.07 20.23
N VAL A 51 13.77 1.43 19.04
CA VAL A 51 12.46 1.46 18.37
C VAL A 51 11.40 0.66 19.13
N LEU A 52 11.75 -0.41 19.85
CA LEU A 52 10.79 -1.20 20.61
C LEU A 52 10.26 -0.43 21.81
N THR A 53 11.14 0.29 22.50
CA THR A 53 10.77 1.20 23.60
C THR A 53 9.85 2.31 23.07
N HIS A 54 10.18 2.92 21.93
CA HIS A 54 9.30 3.87 21.26
C HIS A 54 7.92 3.28 20.94
N THR A 55 7.87 2.09 20.33
CA THR A 55 6.63 1.40 20.01
C THR A 55 5.75 1.19 21.25
N ARG A 56 6.33 0.82 22.40
CA ARG A 56 5.59 0.68 23.67
C ARG A 56 4.92 2.01 24.05
N LEU A 57 5.67 3.11 24.02
CA LEU A 57 5.14 4.43 24.37
C LEU A 57 4.05 4.91 23.39
N VAL A 58 4.16 4.57 22.11
CA VAL A 58 3.12 4.86 21.10
C VAL A 58 1.83 4.09 21.41
N LEU A 59 1.93 2.81 21.78
CA LEU A 59 0.76 2.02 22.18
C LEU A 59 0.10 2.58 23.45
N GLU A 60 0.89 2.93 24.48
CA GLU A 60 0.40 3.55 25.69
C GLU A 60 -0.33 4.88 25.40
N ALA A 61 0.23 5.72 24.51
CA ALA A 61 -0.36 6.97 24.11
C ALA A 61 -1.68 6.78 23.33
N LEU A 62 -1.74 5.76 22.46
CA LEU A 62 -2.95 5.41 21.71
C LEU A 62 -4.07 4.90 22.64
N GLU A 63 -3.73 4.00 23.56
CA GLU A 63 -4.67 3.40 24.51
C GLU A 63 -5.17 4.39 25.55
N ALA A 64 -4.42 5.45 25.83
CA ALA A 64 -4.86 6.55 26.70
C ALA A 64 -5.89 7.48 26.02
N ALA A 65 -6.05 7.44 24.70
CA ALA A 65 -6.98 8.28 23.96
C ALA A 65 -8.41 7.71 24.00
N PRO A 66 -9.41 8.45 24.52
CA PRO A 66 -10.82 7.97 24.57
C PRO A 66 -11.38 7.63 23.18
N GLU A 67 -10.96 8.36 22.16
CA GLU A 67 -11.37 8.20 20.77
C GLU A 67 -10.97 6.83 20.20
N PHE A 68 -9.88 6.25 20.68
CA PHE A 68 -9.43 4.89 20.30
C PHE A 68 -10.48 3.85 20.75
N TRP A 69 -11.00 3.96 21.96
CA TRP A 69 -12.00 3.04 22.51
C TRP A 69 -13.39 3.23 21.90
N ALA A 70 -13.66 4.42 21.35
CA ALA A 70 -14.91 4.70 20.64
C ALA A 70 -14.96 4.11 19.22
N LEU A 71 -13.84 3.65 18.67
CA LEU A 71 -13.80 2.98 17.36
C LEU A 71 -14.54 1.64 17.39
N ASP A 72 -15.13 1.26 16.27
CA ASP A 72 -15.59 -0.12 16.07
C ASP A 72 -14.41 -1.13 16.20
N VAL A 73 -14.77 -2.39 16.44
CA VAL A 73 -13.78 -3.45 16.76
C VAL A 73 -12.74 -3.62 15.67
N GLU A 74 -13.13 -3.53 14.39
CA GLU A 74 -12.21 -3.76 13.26
C GLU A 74 -11.24 -2.58 13.09
N ARG A 75 -11.74 -1.35 13.13
CA ARG A 75 -10.89 -0.15 13.04
C ARG A 75 -9.97 -0.03 14.24
N ARG A 76 -10.48 -0.31 15.45
CA ARG A 76 -9.68 -0.31 16.68
C ARG A 76 -8.54 -1.33 16.60
N ALA A 77 -8.84 -2.57 16.20
CA ALA A 77 -7.83 -3.61 16.07
C ALA A 77 -6.80 -3.28 14.99
N ALA A 78 -7.24 -2.78 13.83
CA ALA A 78 -6.33 -2.42 12.75
C ALA A 78 -5.44 -1.22 13.12
N LEU A 79 -5.97 -0.22 13.83
CA LEU A 79 -5.21 0.94 14.28
C LEU A 79 -4.16 0.54 15.33
N TRP A 80 -4.53 -0.32 16.29
CA TRP A 80 -3.60 -0.84 17.30
C TRP A 80 -2.47 -1.66 16.65
N LEU A 81 -2.81 -2.56 15.71
CA LEU A 81 -1.83 -3.33 14.94
C LEU A 81 -0.94 -2.42 14.10
N ALA A 82 -1.49 -1.36 13.52
CA ALA A 82 -0.69 -0.39 12.78
C ALA A 82 0.26 0.36 13.71
N ALA A 83 -0.16 0.77 14.90
CA ALA A 83 0.69 1.40 15.91
C ALA A 83 1.79 0.46 16.40
N LEU A 84 1.46 -0.83 16.63
CA LEU A 84 2.43 -1.86 17.00
C LEU A 84 3.51 -2.08 15.93
N LEU A 85 3.14 -1.96 14.64
CA LEU A 85 3.98 -2.38 13.50
C LEU A 85 4.48 -1.20 12.65
N HIS A 86 4.17 0.06 13.01
CA HIS A 86 4.45 1.23 12.17
C HIS A 86 5.93 1.37 11.81
N ASP A 87 6.78 1.02 12.72
CA ASP A 87 8.22 1.20 12.64
C ASP A 87 9.02 -0.09 12.36
N VAL A 88 8.38 -1.24 12.09
CA VAL A 88 9.10 -2.50 11.84
C VAL A 88 10.06 -2.44 10.65
N GLY A 89 9.83 -1.53 9.71
CA GLY A 89 10.75 -1.29 8.61
C GLY A 89 12.07 -0.64 9.02
N LYS A 90 12.15 -0.01 10.20
CA LYS A 90 13.38 0.61 10.70
C LYS A 90 14.50 -0.41 10.90
N ALA A 91 14.19 -1.63 11.33
CA ALA A 91 15.19 -2.68 11.49
C ALA A 91 16.01 -2.94 10.20
N ALA A 92 15.40 -2.77 9.02
CA ALA A 92 16.07 -2.97 7.74
C ALA A 92 16.58 -1.68 7.09
N CYS A 93 16.08 -0.51 7.50
CA CYS A 93 16.34 0.78 6.86
C CYS A 93 17.27 1.70 7.66
N THR A 94 17.45 1.44 8.97
CA THR A 94 18.24 2.32 9.84
C THR A 94 19.73 2.24 9.51
N ARG A 95 20.35 3.40 9.36
CA ARG A 95 21.77 3.55 9.07
C ARG A 95 22.30 4.87 9.64
N LEU A 96 23.60 4.90 9.93
CA LEU A 96 24.29 6.12 10.37
C LEU A 96 24.75 6.91 9.15
N GLU A 97 24.23 8.11 8.96
CA GLU A 97 24.59 9.01 7.87
C GLU A 97 24.95 10.40 8.42
N GLY A 98 26.15 10.86 8.10
CA GLY A 98 26.60 12.18 8.58
C GLY A 98 26.65 12.35 10.10
N GLY A 99 26.75 11.26 10.86
CA GLY A 99 26.75 11.26 12.31
C GLY A 99 25.35 11.24 12.96
N ALA A 100 24.28 11.11 12.17
CA ALA A 100 22.90 10.97 12.63
C ALA A 100 22.27 9.66 12.18
N TRP A 101 21.40 9.08 13.00
CA TRP A 101 20.62 7.90 12.62
C TRP A 101 19.46 8.28 11.71
N THR A 102 19.38 7.64 10.55
CA THR A 102 18.30 7.85 9.57
C THR A 102 17.65 6.53 9.19
N SER A 103 16.36 6.56 8.87
CA SER A 103 15.57 5.37 8.47
C SER A 103 14.71 5.69 7.25
N PRO A 104 15.33 5.98 6.08
CA PRO A 104 14.58 6.38 4.89
C PRO A 104 13.65 5.27 4.43
N HIS A 105 12.43 5.64 4.00
CA HIS A 105 11.42 4.72 3.45
C HIS A 105 10.98 3.57 4.37
N HIS A 106 11.22 3.65 5.70
CA HIS A 106 10.86 2.59 6.65
C HIS A 106 9.37 2.24 6.64
N GLY A 107 8.47 3.22 6.50
CA GLY A 107 7.02 2.97 6.40
C GLY A 107 6.67 2.10 5.18
N GLN A 108 7.30 2.33 4.03
CA GLN A 108 7.12 1.51 2.83
C GLN A 108 7.69 0.09 3.01
N ALA A 109 8.89 -0.02 3.59
CA ALA A 109 9.52 -1.30 3.89
C ALA A 109 8.68 -2.09 4.93
N GLY A 110 8.24 -1.43 6.00
CA GLY A 110 7.38 -2.03 7.03
C GLY A 110 6.06 -2.56 6.46
N ALA A 111 5.38 -1.75 5.65
CA ALA A 111 4.13 -2.18 5.00
C ALA A 111 4.31 -3.43 4.11
N ARG A 112 5.44 -3.57 3.41
CA ARG A 112 5.75 -4.77 2.62
C ARG A 112 5.98 -6.00 3.49
N LEU A 113 6.79 -5.87 4.55
CA LEU A 113 7.05 -6.96 5.50
C LEU A 113 5.77 -7.44 6.17
N VAL A 114 4.96 -6.51 6.68
CA VAL A 114 3.69 -6.81 7.34
C VAL A 114 2.70 -7.44 6.37
N ARG A 115 2.59 -6.93 5.14
CA ARG A 115 1.71 -7.51 4.11
C ARG A 115 2.07 -8.98 3.83
N ALA A 116 3.34 -9.28 3.62
CA ALA A 116 3.80 -10.63 3.35
C ALA A 116 3.47 -11.58 4.52
N LEU A 117 3.71 -11.15 5.75
CA LEU A 117 3.40 -11.93 6.95
C LEU A 117 1.89 -12.14 7.12
N LEU A 118 1.07 -11.07 7.02
CA LEU A 118 -0.39 -11.17 7.16
C LEU A 118 -1.03 -12.01 6.04
N TRP A 119 -0.45 -12.00 4.85
CA TRP A 119 -0.91 -12.82 3.73
C TRP A 119 -0.63 -14.30 3.96
N ARG A 120 0.60 -14.65 4.34
CA ARG A 120 1.06 -16.04 4.48
C ARG A 120 0.65 -16.68 5.79
N GLU A 121 1.00 -16.06 6.91
CA GLU A 121 0.84 -16.67 8.25
C GLU A 121 -0.58 -16.51 8.79
N TYR A 122 -1.27 -15.41 8.44
CA TYR A 122 -2.62 -15.16 8.93
C TYR A 122 -3.71 -15.37 7.89
N GLY A 123 -3.35 -15.72 6.66
CA GLY A 123 -4.30 -16.02 5.59
C GLY A 123 -5.23 -14.85 5.21
N LEU A 124 -4.79 -13.60 5.41
CA LEU A 124 -5.59 -12.42 5.08
C LEU A 124 -5.48 -12.07 3.60
N ALA A 125 -5.84 -13.02 2.73
CA ALA A 125 -5.83 -12.88 1.29
C ALA A 125 -6.92 -13.76 0.66
N GLY A 126 -7.26 -13.51 -0.61
CA GLY A 126 -8.24 -14.30 -1.35
C GLY A 126 -9.70 -13.99 -1.03
N GLU A 127 -9.97 -13.22 0.02
CA GLU A 127 -11.31 -12.74 0.38
C GLU A 127 -11.28 -11.23 0.59
N ALA A 128 -12.31 -10.54 0.11
CA ALA A 128 -12.37 -9.07 0.12
C ALA A 128 -12.23 -8.48 1.54
N ARG A 129 -12.84 -9.12 2.56
CA ARG A 129 -12.76 -8.67 3.96
C ARG A 129 -11.35 -8.84 4.54
N GLY A 130 -10.73 -10.03 4.39
CA GLY A 130 -9.38 -10.29 4.88
C GLY A 130 -8.36 -9.35 4.23
N ARG A 131 -8.45 -9.18 2.90
CA ARG A 131 -7.67 -8.19 2.15
C ARG A 131 -7.88 -6.78 2.71
N GLY A 132 -9.14 -6.35 2.89
CA GLY A 132 -9.47 -5.01 3.37
C GLY A 132 -8.84 -4.71 4.72
N LEU A 133 -8.88 -5.65 5.66
CA LEU A 133 -8.29 -5.52 6.99
C LEU A 133 -6.76 -5.50 6.93
N ARG A 134 -6.14 -6.40 6.15
CA ARG A 134 -4.70 -6.39 5.91
C ARG A 134 -4.24 -5.05 5.34
N GLU A 135 -4.91 -4.58 4.31
CA GLU A 135 -4.50 -3.34 3.65
C GLU A 135 -4.79 -2.10 4.48
N LEU A 136 -5.78 -2.13 5.36
CA LEU A 136 -5.97 -1.06 6.34
C LEU A 136 -4.74 -0.92 7.23
N VAL A 137 -4.25 -2.03 7.82
CA VAL A 137 -3.02 -2.03 8.63
C VAL A 137 -1.82 -1.56 7.79
N CYS A 138 -1.63 -2.15 6.60
CA CYS A 138 -0.48 -1.82 5.74
C CYS A 138 -0.51 -0.36 5.23
N THR A 139 -1.69 0.19 4.92
CA THR A 139 -1.84 1.58 4.47
C THR A 139 -1.51 2.56 5.59
N LEU A 140 -1.97 2.29 6.81
CA LEU A 140 -1.62 3.09 7.98
C LEU A 140 -0.11 3.07 8.23
N ILE A 141 0.53 1.89 8.21
CA ILE A 141 1.99 1.74 8.35
C ILE A 141 2.73 2.50 7.24
N ARG A 142 2.31 2.33 5.98
CA ARG A 142 2.97 2.99 4.84
C ARG A 142 2.98 4.50 4.97
N HIS A 143 1.91 5.09 5.45
CA HIS A 143 1.69 6.53 5.45
C HIS A 143 1.82 7.19 6.82
N HIS A 144 2.16 6.45 7.90
CA HIS A 144 2.19 6.98 9.27
C HIS A 144 3.07 8.23 9.43
N ALA A 145 4.22 8.30 8.73
CA ALA A 145 5.11 9.45 8.78
C ALA A 145 4.65 10.64 7.90
N ALA A 146 3.69 10.44 6.98
CA ALA A 146 3.26 11.49 6.06
C ALA A 146 2.63 12.71 6.77
N PRO A 147 1.82 12.53 7.84
CA PRO A 147 1.22 13.64 8.59
C PRO A 147 2.23 14.63 9.18
N ALA A 148 3.36 14.15 9.68
CA ALA A 148 4.40 15.01 10.28
C ALA A 148 4.96 16.07 9.30
N HIS A 149 4.79 15.86 8.00
CA HIS A 149 5.31 16.74 6.94
C HIS A 149 4.20 17.44 6.14
N LEU A 150 2.95 17.41 6.60
CA LEU A 150 1.85 18.06 5.88
C LEU A 150 1.93 19.57 5.94
N PHE A 151 2.22 20.11 7.11
CA PHE A 151 2.23 21.56 7.33
C PHE A 151 3.24 22.30 6.44
N GLU A 152 4.43 21.72 6.22
CA GLU A 152 5.46 22.28 5.36
C GLU A 152 5.39 21.82 3.89
N ALA A 153 4.42 21.00 3.55
CA ALA A 153 4.31 20.49 2.18
C ALA A 153 3.96 21.62 1.20
N PRO A 154 4.54 21.64 0.00
CA PRO A 154 4.21 22.66 -1.01
C PRO A 154 2.72 22.68 -1.43
N HIS A 155 2.05 21.54 -1.32
CA HIS A 155 0.64 21.36 -1.66
C HIS A 155 -0.02 20.42 -0.64
N PRO A 156 -0.25 20.87 0.61
CA PRO A 156 -0.76 20.03 1.70
C PRO A 156 -2.15 19.46 1.38
N GLU A 157 -3.04 20.27 0.80
CA GLU A 157 -4.37 19.85 0.37
C GLU A 157 -4.31 18.68 -0.64
N ARG A 158 -3.50 18.79 -1.70
CA ARG A 158 -3.36 17.72 -2.71
C ARG A 158 -2.82 16.43 -2.07
N ARG A 159 -1.90 16.56 -1.11
CA ARG A 159 -1.36 15.40 -0.38
C ARG A 159 -2.43 14.73 0.48
N LEU A 160 -3.24 15.52 1.19
CA LEU A 160 -4.37 15.01 1.98
C LEU A 160 -5.41 14.33 1.10
N LEU A 161 -5.78 14.94 -0.02
CA LEU A 161 -6.73 14.36 -0.98
C LEU A 161 -6.23 13.02 -1.55
N ARG A 162 -4.94 12.91 -1.86
CA ARG A 162 -4.33 11.63 -2.27
C ARG A 162 -4.41 10.57 -1.18
N LEU A 163 -4.11 10.94 0.07
CA LEU A 163 -4.21 10.02 1.19
C LEU A 163 -5.66 9.59 1.43
N ALA A 164 -6.61 10.53 1.40
CA ALA A 164 -8.04 10.23 1.54
C ALA A 164 -8.56 9.28 0.46
N ALA A 165 -8.08 9.43 -0.80
CA ALA A 165 -8.47 8.59 -1.92
C ALA A 165 -8.14 7.10 -1.73
N GLN A 166 -7.21 6.76 -0.83
CA GLN A 166 -6.97 5.35 -0.46
C GLN A 166 -8.22 4.67 0.13
N GLY A 167 -9.13 5.42 0.74
CA GLY A 167 -10.40 4.89 1.23
C GLY A 167 -11.30 4.27 0.15
N GLU A 168 -11.09 4.56 -1.14
CA GLU A 168 -11.80 3.91 -2.24
C GLU A 168 -11.32 2.45 -2.46
N LEU A 169 -10.05 2.17 -2.19
CA LEU A 169 -9.44 0.83 -2.32
C LEU A 169 -9.47 0.05 -1.01
N VAL A 170 -9.42 0.77 0.11
CA VAL A 170 -9.38 0.25 1.49
C VAL A 170 -10.56 0.85 2.26
N PRO A 171 -11.76 0.24 2.20
CA PRO A 171 -13.01 0.87 2.64
C PRO A 171 -13.07 1.29 4.11
N LEU A 172 -12.28 0.66 5.00
CA LEU A 172 -12.22 1.03 6.42
C LEU A 172 -11.18 2.12 6.72
N PHE A 173 -10.35 2.48 5.76
CA PHE A 173 -9.36 3.54 5.92
C PHE A 173 -10.03 4.93 5.95
N SER A 174 -9.56 5.78 6.86
CA SER A 174 -9.89 7.20 6.89
C SER A 174 -8.68 8.02 7.33
N LEU A 175 -8.67 9.30 6.96
CA LEU A 175 -7.64 10.22 7.43
C LEU A 175 -7.69 10.41 8.95
N ARG A 176 -8.86 10.23 9.58
CA ARG A 176 -8.98 10.23 11.04
C ARG A 176 -8.11 9.15 11.68
N LEU A 177 -8.15 7.91 11.17
CA LEU A 177 -7.29 6.83 11.70
C LEU A 177 -5.81 7.14 11.53
N LEU A 178 -5.43 7.73 10.39
CA LEU A 178 -4.05 8.15 10.14
C LEU A 178 -3.63 9.30 11.06
N LYS A 179 -4.51 10.27 11.32
CA LYS A 179 -4.31 11.35 12.31
C LYS A 179 -4.08 10.78 13.70
N MET A 180 -4.95 9.87 14.15
CA MET A 180 -4.81 9.22 15.46
C MET A 180 -3.49 8.47 15.61
N LEU A 181 -3.05 7.74 14.58
CA LEU A 181 -1.76 7.05 14.58
C LEU A 181 -0.60 8.04 14.68
N ALA A 182 -0.62 9.11 13.89
CA ALA A 182 0.43 10.13 13.89
C ALA A 182 0.50 10.89 15.22
N GLU A 183 -0.66 11.16 15.85
CA GLU A 183 -0.70 11.78 17.17
C GLU A 183 -0.16 10.85 18.26
N ALA A 184 -0.47 9.55 18.20
CA ALA A 184 0.07 8.56 19.12
C ALA A 184 1.60 8.43 18.95
N ASP A 185 2.10 8.38 17.71
CA ASP A 185 3.54 8.39 17.39
C ASP A 185 4.23 9.64 17.98
N ALA A 186 3.67 10.83 17.74
CA ALA A 186 4.23 12.07 18.29
C ALA A 186 4.22 12.11 19.83
N ARG A 187 3.16 11.59 20.48
CA ARG A 187 3.08 11.51 21.94
C ARG A 187 4.02 10.48 22.54
N GLY A 188 4.31 9.39 21.82
CA GLY A 188 5.26 8.36 22.23
C GLY A 188 6.71 8.80 22.22
N ARG A 189 7.06 9.91 21.60
CA ARG A 189 8.43 10.42 21.55
C ARG A 189 8.81 11.17 22.83
N LEU A 190 10.00 10.89 23.33
CA LEU A 190 10.65 11.69 24.39
C LEU A 190 11.54 12.76 23.74
N ALA A 191 10.90 13.76 23.14
CA ALA A 191 11.58 14.86 22.44
C ALA A 191 11.15 16.23 22.98
N ALA A 192 12.06 17.20 22.96
CA ALA A 192 11.79 18.55 23.46
C ALA A 192 10.74 19.31 22.64
N ASP A 193 10.64 18.99 21.34
CA ASP A 193 9.71 19.61 20.38
C ASP A 193 8.36 18.90 20.26
N ARG A 194 8.05 17.93 21.15
CA ARG A 194 6.81 17.15 21.08
C ARG A 194 5.55 18.01 20.99
N ALA A 195 5.46 19.09 21.76
CA ALA A 195 4.31 19.99 21.74
C ALA A 195 4.17 20.71 20.38
N GLU A 196 5.28 21.12 19.78
CA GLU A 196 5.33 21.73 18.45
C GLU A 196 4.94 20.71 17.37
N ALA A 197 5.41 19.46 17.46
CA ALA A 197 5.06 18.40 16.54
C ALA A 197 3.54 18.11 16.55
N LEU A 198 2.91 18.06 17.71
CA LEU A 198 1.46 17.90 17.83
C LEU A 198 0.69 19.08 17.23
N LEU A 199 1.13 20.32 17.48
CA LEU A 199 0.53 21.51 16.87
C LEU A 199 0.65 21.49 15.34
N ARG A 200 1.80 21.11 14.79
CA ARG A 200 2.00 20.96 13.34
C ARG A 200 1.09 19.89 12.73
N LEU A 201 0.86 18.79 13.44
CA LEU A 201 -0.11 17.76 13.03
C LEU A 201 -1.52 18.33 12.97
N GLU A 202 -1.97 19.02 14.01
CA GLU A 202 -3.28 19.66 14.06
C GLU A 202 -3.47 20.63 12.89
N LEU A 203 -2.55 21.58 12.71
CA LEU A 203 -2.59 22.55 11.61
C LEU A 203 -2.54 21.87 10.23
N GLY A 204 -1.75 20.80 10.09
CA GLY A 204 -1.64 20.05 8.85
C GLY A 204 -2.93 19.35 8.41
N PHE A 205 -3.81 19.02 9.36
CA PHE A 205 -5.10 18.39 9.07
C PHE A 205 -6.28 19.37 8.91
N LEU A 206 -6.13 20.67 9.19
CA LEU A 206 -7.19 21.66 9.00
C LEU A 206 -7.82 21.61 7.61
N PRO A 207 -7.06 21.53 6.50
CA PRO A 207 -7.67 21.42 5.17
C PRO A 207 -8.54 20.15 5.00
N ALA A 208 -8.22 19.04 5.70
CA ALA A 208 -9.02 17.83 5.64
C ALA A 208 -10.36 18.00 6.37
N GLU A 209 -10.38 18.78 7.46
CA GLU A 209 -11.58 19.13 8.19
C GLU A 209 -12.48 20.07 7.36
N GLU A 210 -11.89 21.12 6.78
CA GLU A 210 -12.59 22.09 5.91
C GLU A 210 -13.21 21.44 4.67
N LEU A 211 -12.51 20.48 4.05
CA LEU A 211 -13.00 19.75 2.89
C LEU A 211 -13.93 18.57 3.25
N GLY A 212 -14.11 18.26 4.52
CA GLY A 212 -14.94 17.15 5.00
C GLY A 212 -14.43 15.77 4.60
N ILE A 213 -13.10 15.60 4.44
CA ILE A 213 -12.45 14.38 3.96
C ILE A 213 -11.80 13.52 5.05
N LEU A 214 -12.02 13.83 6.33
CA LEU A 214 -11.47 13.04 7.43
C LEU A 214 -11.96 11.58 7.42
N GLU A 215 -13.25 11.36 7.10
CA GLU A 215 -13.86 10.03 7.15
C GLU A 215 -14.07 9.38 5.77
N ARG A 216 -14.00 10.14 4.70
CA ARG A 216 -14.29 9.67 3.35
C ARG A 216 -13.49 10.43 2.30
N PRO A 217 -13.21 9.81 1.14
CA PRO A 217 -12.57 10.47 0.02
C PRO A 217 -13.36 11.69 -0.48
N TYR A 218 -12.65 12.62 -1.11
CA TYR A 218 -13.26 13.75 -1.83
C TYR A 218 -13.99 13.26 -3.09
N ALA A 219 -15.17 13.77 -3.34
CA ALA A 219 -15.94 13.44 -4.53
C ALA A 219 -15.50 14.34 -5.71
N PHE A 220 -14.59 13.87 -6.53
CA PHE A 220 -14.20 14.55 -7.77
C PHE A 220 -15.31 14.50 -8.83
N ALA A 221 -15.36 15.48 -9.73
CA ALA A 221 -16.33 15.52 -10.82
C ALA A 221 -16.24 14.31 -11.77
N SER A 222 -15.04 13.78 -11.96
CA SER A 222 -14.79 12.57 -12.75
C SER A 222 -13.45 11.92 -12.35
N PRO A 223 -13.25 10.61 -12.64
CA PRO A 223 -11.94 9.96 -12.45
C PRO A 223 -10.81 10.61 -13.27
N ARG A 224 -11.14 11.25 -14.39
CA ARG A 224 -10.17 12.00 -15.21
C ARG A 224 -9.74 13.28 -14.52
N ALA A 225 -10.67 14.01 -13.91
CA ALA A 225 -10.38 15.23 -13.16
C ALA A 225 -9.54 14.89 -11.90
N GLU A 226 -9.90 13.83 -11.19
CA GLU A 226 -9.14 13.34 -10.04
C GLU A 226 -7.69 13.02 -10.40
N LEU A 227 -7.45 12.19 -11.41
CA LEU A 227 -6.10 11.83 -11.84
C LEU A 227 -5.31 13.07 -12.28
N ALA A 228 -5.91 13.97 -13.07
CA ALA A 228 -5.28 15.20 -13.53
C ALA A 228 -4.93 16.14 -12.36
N TYR A 229 -5.80 16.21 -11.33
CA TYR A 229 -5.50 16.97 -10.13
C TYR A 229 -4.32 16.37 -9.36
N PHE A 230 -4.28 15.05 -9.20
CA PHE A 230 -3.16 14.37 -8.55
C PHE A 230 -1.85 14.47 -9.32
N GLU A 231 -1.90 14.54 -10.64
CA GLU A 231 -0.75 14.79 -11.50
C GLU A 231 -0.29 16.27 -11.48
N GLY A 232 -1.04 17.17 -10.84
CA GLY A 232 -0.73 18.60 -10.78
C GLY A 232 -1.14 19.39 -12.03
N LYS A 233 -1.96 18.81 -12.91
CA LYS A 233 -2.47 19.44 -14.11
C LYS A 233 -3.66 20.38 -13.85
N LEU A 234 -4.36 20.18 -12.73
CA LEU A 234 -5.46 21.03 -12.27
C LEU A 234 -5.04 21.78 -11.01
N ALA A 235 -5.48 23.04 -10.89
CA ALA A 235 -5.19 23.90 -9.75
C ALA A 235 -6.08 23.57 -8.55
N TYR A 236 -7.33 23.24 -8.78
CA TYR A 236 -8.37 23.04 -7.76
C TYR A 236 -9.05 21.68 -7.90
N PRO A 237 -9.42 21.01 -6.80
CA PRO A 237 -10.04 19.68 -6.84
C PRO A 237 -11.45 19.69 -7.44
N ALA A 238 -12.18 20.81 -7.33
CA ALA A 238 -13.52 20.96 -7.89
C ALA A 238 -13.54 21.25 -9.42
N GLN A 239 -12.35 21.42 -10.04
CA GLN A 239 -12.26 21.75 -11.44
C GLN A 239 -12.68 20.56 -12.31
N GLU A 240 -13.62 20.78 -13.22
CA GLU A 240 -14.01 19.80 -14.22
C GLU A 240 -12.98 19.67 -15.33
N LEU A 241 -12.86 18.47 -15.88
CA LEU A 241 -12.00 18.19 -17.03
C LEU A 241 -12.75 17.27 -18.00
N TYR A 242 -12.76 17.68 -19.26
CA TYR A 242 -13.28 16.84 -20.33
C TYR A 242 -12.36 15.63 -20.54
N ASP A 243 -12.96 14.44 -20.66
CA ASP A 243 -12.22 13.21 -20.97
C ASP A 243 -12.03 13.07 -22.47
N ASP A 244 -10.85 13.40 -22.95
CA ASP A 244 -10.41 13.32 -24.34
C ASP A 244 -9.68 12.01 -24.67
N SER A 245 -9.68 11.03 -23.76
CA SER A 245 -9.07 9.74 -24.00
C SER A 245 -9.81 8.96 -25.10
N TRP A 246 -9.04 8.31 -25.97
CA TRP A 246 -9.61 7.59 -27.13
C TRP A 246 -10.13 6.19 -26.79
N GLY A 247 -9.79 5.64 -25.65
CA GLY A 247 -10.19 4.30 -25.25
C GLY A 247 -9.49 3.83 -23.98
N GLU A 248 -9.71 2.57 -23.61
CA GLU A 248 -9.19 2.01 -22.37
C GLU A 248 -8.10 0.95 -22.63
N VAL A 249 -7.00 1.04 -21.88
CA VAL A 249 -5.97 0.01 -21.78
C VAL A 249 -6.07 -0.62 -20.40
N LEU A 250 -6.18 -1.95 -20.35
CA LEU A 250 -6.19 -2.71 -19.10
C LEU A 250 -4.74 -3.07 -18.72
N LEU A 251 -4.33 -2.73 -17.51
CA LEU A 251 -3.06 -3.18 -16.93
C LEU A 251 -3.37 -4.21 -15.84
N LEU A 252 -3.05 -5.46 -16.08
CA LEU A 252 -3.20 -6.52 -15.08
C LEU A 252 -2.01 -6.50 -14.13
N CYS A 253 -2.27 -6.69 -12.85
CA CYS A 253 -1.24 -6.95 -11.86
C CYS A 253 -1.66 -8.08 -10.89
N GLY A 254 -0.68 -8.72 -10.27
CA GLY A 254 -0.90 -9.83 -9.33
C GLY A 254 0.15 -10.92 -9.47
N LEU A 255 0.35 -11.66 -8.39
CA LEU A 255 1.33 -12.74 -8.32
C LEU A 255 1.02 -13.86 -9.33
N PRO A 256 1.96 -14.76 -9.65
CA PRO A 256 1.66 -16.02 -10.35
C PRO A 256 0.58 -16.79 -9.60
N GLY A 257 -0.31 -17.46 -10.34
CA GLY A 257 -1.42 -18.22 -9.76
C GLY A 257 -2.65 -17.43 -9.33
N THR A 258 -2.65 -16.08 -9.40
CA THR A 258 -3.81 -15.23 -9.05
C THR A 258 -4.93 -15.20 -10.10
N GLY A 259 -4.90 -16.02 -11.12
CA GLY A 259 -6.01 -16.15 -12.08
C GLY A 259 -6.12 -15.05 -13.13
N LYS A 260 -5.06 -14.27 -13.41
CA LYS A 260 -5.03 -13.20 -14.43
C LYS A 260 -5.56 -13.66 -15.80
N ASP A 261 -5.05 -14.79 -16.32
CA ASP A 261 -5.46 -15.31 -17.63
C ASP A 261 -6.92 -15.78 -17.65
N THR A 262 -7.41 -16.32 -16.54
CA THR A 262 -8.81 -16.72 -16.38
C THR A 262 -9.72 -15.50 -16.35
N TRP A 263 -9.33 -14.48 -15.58
CA TRP A 263 -10.06 -13.21 -15.54
C TRP A 263 -10.10 -12.54 -16.91
N LEU A 264 -8.96 -12.52 -17.60
CA LEU A 264 -8.83 -11.96 -18.96
C LEU A 264 -9.82 -12.61 -19.93
N ARG A 265 -9.83 -13.95 -20.00
CA ARG A 265 -10.75 -14.67 -20.88
C ARG A 265 -12.23 -14.40 -20.58
N ALA A 266 -12.57 -14.21 -19.32
CA ALA A 266 -13.94 -13.97 -18.89
C ALA A 266 -14.40 -12.51 -19.06
N ASN A 267 -13.50 -11.53 -18.87
CA ASN A 267 -13.90 -10.12 -18.73
C ASN A 267 -13.42 -9.21 -19.88
N ALA A 268 -12.48 -9.68 -20.70
CA ALA A 268 -11.94 -8.92 -21.82
C ALA A 268 -11.76 -9.80 -23.08
N PRO A 269 -12.78 -10.61 -23.47
CA PRO A 269 -12.67 -11.46 -24.63
C PRO A 269 -12.49 -10.62 -25.90
N GLY A 270 -11.57 -11.04 -26.76
CA GLY A 270 -11.33 -10.39 -28.05
C GLY A 270 -10.44 -9.12 -28.01
N LEU A 271 -10.03 -8.65 -26.84
CA LEU A 271 -9.01 -7.61 -26.77
C LEU A 271 -7.64 -8.19 -27.14
N ALA A 272 -6.83 -7.38 -27.84
CA ALA A 272 -5.44 -7.71 -28.08
C ALA A 272 -4.71 -7.82 -26.72
N VAL A 273 -3.78 -8.76 -26.62
CA VAL A 273 -2.97 -8.96 -25.41
C VAL A 273 -1.52 -8.66 -25.70
N VAL A 274 -0.88 -7.91 -24.82
CA VAL A 274 0.56 -7.73 -24.79
C VAL A 274 1.07 -8.36 -23.51
N SER A 275 1.78 -9.47 -23.64
CA SER A 275 2.32 -10.25 -22.52
C SER A 275 3.85 -10.37 -22.65
N PRO A 276 4.63 -9.92 -21.67
CA PRO A 276 6.05 -10.18 -21.62
C PRO A 276 6.40 -11.68 -21.63
N ASP A 277 5.53 -12.53 -21.06
CA ASP A 277 5.72 -13.98 -21.05
C ASP A 277 5.56 -14.57 -22.45
N GLU A 278 4.55 -14.13 -23.22
CA GLU A 278 4.38 -14.54 -24.63
C GLU A 278 5.52 -14.04 -25.51
N VAL A 279 5.99 -12.80 -25.30
CA VAL A 279 7.17 -12.27 -26.01
C VAL A 279 8.38 -13.14 -25.71
N ARG A 280 8.59 -13.52 -24.47
CA ARG A 280 9.71 -14.38 -24.06
C ARG A 280 9.67 -15.74 -24.79
N ALA A 281 8.51 -16.37 -24.79
CA ALA A 281 8.32 -17.65 -25.45
C ALA A 281 8.56 -17.56 -26.98
N GLU A 282 8.01 -16.54 -27.63
CA GLU A 282 8.12 -16.34 -29.08
C GLU A 282 9.57 -16.11 -29.54
N TYR A 283 10.36 -15.37 -28.75
CA TYR A 283 11.76 -15.06 -29.08
C TYR A 283 12.77 -16.03 -28.44
N GLY A 284 12.31 -17.07 -27.75
CA GLY A 284 13.16 -18.05 -27.08
C GLY A 284 14.08 -17.45 -26.00
N LEU A 285 13.63 -16.36 -25.35
CA LEU A 285 14.42 -15.67 -24.34
C LEU A 285 14.27 -16.36 -22.97
N PRO A 286 15.34 -16.45 -22.17
CA PRO A 286 15.28 -17.15 -20.90
C PRO A 286 14.42 -16.41 -19.86
N PRO A 287 13.76 -17.14 -18.95
CA PRO A 287 12.95 -16.53 -17.87
C PRO A 287 13.80 -15.83 -16.80
N THR A 288 15.10 -16.13 -16.77
CA THR A 288 16.07 -15.57 -15.82
C THR A 288 17.09 -14.70 -16.55
N GLY A 289 17.71 -13.74 -15.84
CA GLY A 289 18.66 -12.80 -16.43
C GLY A 289 18.04 -11.46 -16.82
N PRO A 290 18.71 -10.64 -17.65
CA PRO A 290 18.25 -9.32 -18.05
C PRO A 290 16.92 -9.40 -18.81
N GLN A 291 15.89 -8.73 -18.28
CA GLN A 291 14.56 -8.70 -18.89
C GLN A 291 14.33 -7.46 -19.79
N GLU A 292 15.36 -6.67 -20.00
CA GLU A 292 15.27 -5.40 -20.75
C GLU A 292 14.79 -5.61 -22.18
N GLU A 293 15.30 -6.64 -22.86
CA GLU A 293 14.93 -6.94 -24.23
C GLU A 293 13.48 -7.41 -24.35
N VAL A 294 13.02 -8.27 -23.44
CA VAL A 294 11.62 -8.71 -23.36
C VAL A 294 10.70 -7.51 -23.19
N MET A 295 11.03 -6.62 -22.25
CA MET A 295 10.23 -5.43 -21.96
C MET A 295 10.26 -4.43 -23.13
N ARG A 296 11.39 -4.29 -23.82
CA ARG A 296 11.51 -3.45 -25.02
C ARG A 296 10.59 -3.97 -26.13
N LEU A 297 10.63 -5.25 -26.43
CA LEU A 297 9.79 -5.88 -27.46
C LEU A 297 8.30 -5.79 -27.12
N ALA A 298 7.93 -6.05 -25.85
CA ALA A 298 6.56 -5.89 -25.40
C ALA A 298 6.09 -4.42 -25.51
N ALA A 299 6.95 -3.46 -25.16
CA ALA A 299 6.63 -2.04 -25.31
C ALA A 299 6.44 -1.63 -26.78
N GLU A 300 7.23 -2.18 -27.75
CA GLU A 300 7.02 -1.91 -29.17
C GLU A 300 5.67 -2.46 -29.68
N ARG A 301 5.24 -3.65 -29.21
CA ARG A 301 3.90 -4.18 -29.49
C ARG A 301 2.81 -3.24 -28.94
N ALA A 302 2.95 -2.81 -27.70
CA ALA A 302 2.02 -1.84 -27.12
C ALA A 302 1.97 -0.55 -27.90
N LYS A 303 3.11 0.01 -28.31
CA LYS A 303 3.17 1.23 -29.15
C LYS A 303 2.48 1.08 -30.49
N ALA A 304 2.57 -0.11 -31.12
CA ALA A 304 1.88 -0.38 -32.39
C ALA A 304 0.35 -0.29 -32.23
N LEU A 305 -0.20 -0.84 -31.14
CA LEU A 305 -1.62 -0.76 -30.80
C LEU A 305 -2.04 0.66 -30.40
N LEU A 306 -1.24 1.33 -29.60
CA LEU A 306 -1.47 2.70 -29.15
C LEU A 306 -1.53 3.71 -30.32
N ARG A 307 -0.64 3.60 -31.33
CA ARG A 307 -0.66 4.43 -32.54
C ARG A 307 -1.95 4.26 -33.35
N GLN A 308 -2.51 3.06 -33.33
CA GLN A 308 -3.77 2.74 -34.02
C GLN A 308 -5.00 3.00 -33.14
N ARG A 309 -4.82 3.42 -31.89
CA ARG A 309 -5.90 3.60 -30.90
C ARG A 309 -6.71 2.31 -30.67
N ILE A 310 -6.04 1.16 -30.67
CA ILE A 310 -6.68 -0.14 -30.44
C ILE A 310 -6.58 -0.44 -28.93
N PRO A 311 -7.73 -0.66 -28.23
CA PRO A 311 -7.73 -1.13 -26.85
C PRO A 311 -7.03 -2.49 -26.71
N PHE A 312 -6.28 -2.66 -25.62
CA PHE A 312 -5.56 -3.90 -25.37
C PHE A 312 -5.37 -4.14 -23.87
N VAL A 313 -4.90 -5.33 -23.55
CA VAL A 313 -4.53 -5.73 -22.19
C VAL A 313 -3.02 -5.88 -22.09
N TRP A 314 -2.41 -5.20 -21.12
CA TRP A 314 -1.05 -5.48 -20.69
C TRP A 314 -1.10 -6.54 -19.58
N ASN A 315 -0.72 -7.78 -19.92
CA ASN A 315 -0.80 -8.93 -19.02
C ASN A 315 0.59 -9.26 -18.46
N ALA A 316 0.87 -8.74 -17.26
CA ALA A 316 2.12 -9.00 -16.54
C ALA A 316 1.87 -9.09 -15.03
N THR A 317 2.89 -9.50 -14.25
CA THR A 317 2.79 -9.51 -12.78
C THR A 317 2.70 -8.10 -12.20
N SER A 318 3.42 -7.13 -12.75
CA SER A 318 3.38 -5.69 -12.44
C SER A 318 3.32 -5.37 -10.93
N VAL A 319 4.09 -6.13 -10.12
CA VAL A 319 3.95 -6.14 -8.65
C VAL A 319 4.46 -4.88 -7.95
N SER A 320 5.34 -4.10 -8.57
CA SER A 320 5.85 -2.86 -7.94
C SER A 320 5.32 -1.61 -8.63
N GLN A 321 5.23 -0.53 -7.86
CA GLN A 321 4.80 0.77 -8.36
C GLN A 321 5.73 1.27 -9.49
N SER A 322 7.05 1.06 -9.36
CA SER A 322 8.01 1.48 -10.37
C SER A 322 7.85 0.73 -11.71
N LEU A 323 7.46 -0.54 -11.66
CA LEU A 323 7.14 -1.31 -12.88
C LEU A 323 5.87 -0.75 -13.53
N ARG A 324 4.80 -0.52 -12.77
CA ARG A 324 3.55 0.04 -13.31
C ARG A 324 3.75 1.46 -13.86
N ALA A 325 4.51 2.30 -13.17
CA ALA A 325 4.73 3.69 -13.59
C ALA A 325 5.28 3.80 -15.02
N ARG A 326 6.17 2.89 -15.44
CA ARG A 326 6.72 2.86 -16.80
C ARG A 326 5.64 2.58 -17.86
N GLN A 327 4.75 1.63 -17.59
CA GLN A 327 3.65 1.30 -18.51
C GLN A 327 2.61 2.42 -18.51
N LEU A 328 2.24 2.93 -17.35
CA LEU A 328 1.28 4.03 -17.21
C LEU A 328 1.75 5.29 -17.96
N GLU A 329 3.02 5.65 -17.81
CA GLU A 329 3.63 6.76 -18.56
C GLU A 329 3.57 6.53 -20.07
N LEU A 330 3.92 5.32 -20.53
CA LEU A 330 3.83 4.97 -21.95
C LEU A 330 2.40 5.14 -22.47
N PHE A 331 1.41 4.56 -21.78
CA PHE A 331 0.02 4.57 -22.27
C PHE A 331 -0.58 5.97 -22.23
N SER A 332 -0.31 6.75 -21.19
CA SER A 332 -0.78 8.13 -21.03
C SER A 332 -0.21 9.06 -22.11
N ARG A 333 1.03 8.88 -22.55
CA ARG A 333 1.65 9.66 -23.65
C ARG A 333 0.90 9.53 -24.97
N TYR A 334 0.20 8.41 -25.18
CA TYR A 334 -0.64 8.19 -26.36
C TYR A 334 -2.12 8.54 -26.14
N GLY A 335 -2.46 9.15 -25.00
CA GLY A 335 -3.83 9.57 -24.68
C GLY A 335 -4.79 8.41 -24.36
N ALA A 336 -4.28 7.26 -23.96
CA ALA A 336 -5.11 6.15 -23.50
C ALA A 336 -5.57 6.38 -22.06
N ARG A 337 -6.82 6.02 -21.73
CA ARG A 337 -7.27 5.87 -20.36
C ARG A 337 -6.79 4.52 -19.85
N VAL A 338 -6.21 4.50 -18.65
CA VAL A 338 -5.72 3.26 -18.07
C VAL A 338 -6.62 2.82 -16.92
N ARG A 339 -6.93 1.53 -16.90
CA ARG A 339 -7.55 0.83 -15.81
C ARG A 339 -6.60 -0.26 -15.29
N ILE A 340 -6.25 -0.19 -14.02
CA ILE A 340 -5.48 -1.25 -13.35
C ILE A 340 -6.45 -2.28 -12.79
N VAL A 341 -6.19 -3.55 -13.04
CA VAL A 341 -6.91 -4.67 -12.44
C VAL A 341 -5.91 -5.53 -11.68
N CYS A 342 -5.92 -5.39 -10.36
CA CYS A 342 -5.08 -6.15 -9.46
C CYS A 342 -5.83 -7.39 -8.99
N LEU A 343 -5.25 -8.58 -9.19
CA LEU A 343 -5.84 -9.83 -8.77
C LEU A 343 -5.02 -10.45 -7.64
N GLU A 344 -5.71 -10.91 -6.62
CA GLU A 344 -5.09 -11.67 -5.53
C GLU A 344 -5.90 -12.92 -5.19
N THR A 345 -5.21 -13.88 -4.57
CA THR A 345 -5.79 -15.11 -4.05
C THR A 345 -5.08 -15.51 -2.75
N GLY A 346 -5.65 -16.46 -2.01
CA GLY A 346 -4.99 -17.05 -0.86
C GLY A 346 -3.63 -17.67 -1.23
N TRP A 347 -2.67 -17.66 -0.31
CA TRP A 347 -1.31 -18.10 -0.56
C TRP A 347 -1.26 -19.53 -1.11
N GLU A 348 -1.83 -20.49 -0.37
CA GLU A 348 -1.85 -21.90 -0.76
C GLU A 348 -2.58 -22.15 -2.09
N THR A 349 -3.70 -21.44 -2.30
CA THR A 349 -4.44 -21.50 -3.56
C THR A 349 -3.59 -21.01 -4.74
N GLY A 350 -2.86 -19.92 -4.55
CA GLY A 350 -1.95 -19.36 -5.56
C GLY A 350 -0.83 -20.34 -5.91
N LEU A 351 -0.19 -20.93 -4.91
CA LEU A 351 0.86 -21.93 -5.11
C LEU A 351 0.34 -23.18 -5.82
N ALA A 352 -0.81 -23.73 -5.40
CA ALA A 352 -1.42 -24.89 -6.04
C ALA A 352 -1.78 -24.61 -7.52
N ARG A 353 -2.37 -23.44 -7.82
CA ARG A 353 -2.68 -23.03 -9.20
C ARG A 353 -1.40 -22.82 -10.03
N ASN A 354 -0.34 -22.28 -9.43
CA ASN A 354 0.93 -22.11 -10.11
C ASN A 354 1.60 -23.45 -10.39
N ALA A 355 1.58 -24.40 -9.46
CA ALA A 355 2.15 -25.75 -9.65
C ALA A 355 1.45 -26.54 -10.76
N ALA A 356 0.18 -26.27 -11.02
CA ALA A 356 -0.60 -26.90 -12.10
C ALA A 356 -0.32 -26.32 -13.49
N ARG A 357 0.53 -25.29 -13.64
CA ARG A 357 0.91 -24.70 -14.92
C ARG A 357 1.99 -25.53 -15.62
N ALA A 358 1.97 -25.54 -16.94
CA ALA A 358 3.05 -26.15 -17.73
C ALA A 358 4.43 -25.51 -17.45
N GLU A 359 4.46 -24.19 -17.23
CA GLU A 359 5.62 -23.44 -16.83
C GLU A 359 5.38 -22.81 -15.44
N ALA A 360 5.59 -23.62 -14.40
CA ALA A 360 5.44 -23.17 -13.02
C ALA A 360 6.60 -22.23 -12.64
N VAL A 361 6.26 -21.13 -12.00
CA VAL A 361 7.24 -20.21 -11.40
C VAL A 361 7.74 -20.84 -10.09
N PRO A 362 9.07 -20.87 -9.84
CA PRO A 362 9.58 -21.39 -8.56
C PRO A 362 9.00 -20.66 -7.36
N GLU A 363 8.61 -21.39 -6.32
CA GLU A 363 7.99 -20.83 -5.11
C GLU A 363 8.82 -19.70 -4.49
N ALA A 364 10.13 -19.89 -4.33
CA ALA A 364 11.04 -18.87 -3.84
C ALA A 364 11.05 -17.58 -4.69
N ALA A 365 10.66 -17.65 -5.97
CA ALA A 365 10.51 -16.46 -6.81
C ALA A 365 9.16 -15.76 -6.53
N ILE A 366 8.10 -16.53 -6.26
CA ILE A 366 6.80 -15.97 -5.86
C ILE A 366 6.90 -15.30 -4.48
N GLU A 367 7.62 -15.90 -3.54
CA GLU A 367 7.91 -15.30 -2.22
C GLU A 367 8.61 -13.94 -2.38
N ARG A 368 9.70 -13.88 -3.15
CA ARG A 368 10.39 -12.61 -3.44
C ARG A 368 9.49 -11.57 -4.14
N MET A 369 8.53 -12.02 -4.96
CA MET A 369 7.55 -11.12 -5.58
C MET A 369 6.57 -10.58 -4.52
N LEU A 370 6.10 -11.42 -3.59
CA LEU A 370 5.23 -11.00 -2.49
C LEU A 370 5.94 -10.00 -1.57
N GLU A 371 7.20 -10.23 -1.22
CA GLU A 371 8.02 -9.33 -0.40
C GLU A 371 8.23 -7.94 -1.05
N ARG A 372 8.14 -7.88 -2.38
CA ARG A 372 8.26 -6.65 -3.18
C ARG A 372 6.92 -6.09 -3.63
N LEU A 373 5.82 -6.73 -3.24
CA LEU A 373 4.49 -6.33 -3.68
C LEU A 373 4.12 -4.97 -3.10
N GLU A 374 3.90 -4.05 -4.01
CA GLU A 374 3.32 -2.73 -3.77
C GLU A 374 1.97 -2.70 -4.49
N PRO A 375 0.87 -2.80 -3.75
CA PRO A 375 -0.45 -2.70 -4.35
C PRO A 375 -0.62 -1.38 -5.12
N PRO A 376 -1.43 -1.35 -6.18
CA PRO A 376 -1.70 -0.09 -6.85
C PRO A 376 -2.41 0.88 -5.92
N GLU A 377 -2.00 2.14 -5.99
CA GLU A 377 -2.63 3.23 -5.26
C GLU A 377 -3.71 3.90 -6.13
N ARG A 378 -4.70 4.52 -5.49
CA ARG A 378 -5.85 5.09 -6.20
C ARG A 378 -5.46 6.10 -7.29
N TRP A 379 -4.40 6.85 -7.09
CA TRP A 379 -3.92 7.88 -8.02
C TRP A 379 -2.99 7.37 -9.14
N GLU A 380 -2.73 6.06 -9.24
CA GLU A 380 -1.89 5.54 -10.32
C GLU A 380 -2.61 5.51 -11.67
N ALA A 381 -3.94 5.35 -11.67
CA ALA A 381 -4.72 5.27 -12.90
C ALA A 381 -6.13 5.85 -12.71
N ALA A 382 -6.82 6.11 -13.82
CA ALA A 382 -8.19 6.60 -13.81
C ALA A 382 -9.16 5.65 -13.07
N ARG A 383 -8.87 4.35 -13.11
CA ARG A 383 -9.60 3.33 -12.35
C ARG A 383 -8.64 2.25 -11.84
N VAL A 384 -8.83 1.85 -10.60
CA VAL A 384 -8.12 0.75 -9.97
C VAL A 384 -9.15 -0.21 -9.38
N ASP A 385 -9.16 -1.45 -9.87
CA ASP A 385 -9.96 -2.54 -9.30
C ASP A 385 -9.02 -3.52 -8.60
N TRP A 386 -9.38 -3.90 -7.39
CA TRP A 386 -8.65 -4.93 -6.65
C TRP A 386 -9.57 -6.09 -6.31
N LEU A 387 -9.35 -7.21 -6.97
CA LEU A 387 -10.25 -8.35 -6.99
C LEU A 387 -9.61 -9.56 -6.30
N CYS A 388 -10.42 -10.29 -5.53
CA CYS A 388 -10.07 -11.60 -5.00
C CYS A 388 -10.61 -12.70 -5.92
N THR A 389 -9.82 -13.80 -6.11
CA THR A 389 -10.15 -14.88 -7.05
C THR A 389 -10.10 -16.27 -6.39
#